data_c088f35a0fc609214beae2968397f216
#
_entry.id   c088f35a0fc609214beae2968397f216
#
_cell.length_a   1.000
_cell.length_b   1.000
_cell.length_c   1.000
_cell.angle_alpha   90.00
_cell.angle_beta   90.00
_cell.angle_gamma   90.00
#
_symmetry.space_group_name_H-M   'P 1'
#
loop_
_entity.id
_entity.type
_entity.pdbx_description
1 polymer ?
#
loop_
_entity_poly.entity_id
_entity_poly.type
_entity_poly.pdbx_seq_one_letter_code
_entity_poly.pdbx_strand_id
1 'polypeptide(L)'
;MNAAPDFALIGAAKAGTTQLAGWLALHPGIYLSPVKEPHFFGREFDPAQFSDAYRRQHPPLPADYFSQLPLAPVHLACVRDSDQYAQLFAAAEPHQLRGECSTGYLFSTTAAAEWSAVRPDARAVALLRDPRDRALSHYSMALRYGYVQGTFAEEWAADAQRSPKGWGRSENFFELGCYADAVERWWSALGPDQLLLVDFADLRDFPLETYNRILLHLGLVPVDAVPEAEQFSARTPRFPRVNRWLHASGTAHAARRLFPSAWFRALKNKWLAPGKPTLPADVRAALRAAYLPDQQRLQALLAQKGLRLRSVDAFLAENE
;
A
#
# COMPACT_ATOMS: atom_id res chain seq x y z
N MET A 1 22.28 10.30 -9.91
CA MET A 1 22.11 9.19 -8.95
C MET A 1 21.95 7.87 -9.71
N ASN A 2 23.04 7.09 -9.86
CA ASN A 2 23.00 5.82 -10.62
C ASN A 2 22.31 4.65 -9.88
N ALA A 3 21.77 4.87 -8.70
CA ALA A 3 21.19 3.81 -7.85
C ALA A 3 19.69 3.98 -7.57
N ALA A 4 19.00 4.86 -8.28
CA ALA A 4 17.53 4.94 -8.18
C ALA A 4 16.87 3.71 -8.82
N PRO A 5 15.71 3.23 -8.32
CA PRO A 5 15.06 2.05 -8.84
C PRO A 5 14.53 2.24 -10.26
N ASP A 6 14.42 1.14 -11.00
CA ASP A 6 13.95 1.09 -12.36
C ASP A 6 12.41 1.10 -12.44
N PHE A 7 11.75 0.69 -11.36
CA PHE A 7 10.30 0.77 -11.23
C PHE A 7 9.83 0.93 -9.78
N ALA A 8 8.59 1.40 -9.61
CA ALA A 8 7.90 1.45 -8.32
C ALA A 8 6.49 0.86 -8.39
N LEU A 9 6.11 0.12 -7.34
CA LEU A 9 4.73 -0.21 -7.02
C LEU A 9 4.19 0.90 -6.11
N ILE A 10 3.49 1.87 -6.72
CA ILE A 10 3.17 3.17 -6.10
C ILE A 10 1.89 3.18 -5.25
N GLY A 11 1.07 2.14 -5.33
CA GLY A 11 -0.21 2.09 -4.62
C GLY A 11 -1.20 1.12 -5.27
N ALA A 12 -2.48 1.20 -4.88
CA ALA A 12 -2.98 1.98 -3.75
C ALA A 12 -2.84 1.19 -2.45
N ALA A 13 -2.73 1.91 -1.34
CA ALA A 13 -2.77 1.27 -0.03
C ALA A 13 -4.03 0.41 0.11
N LYS A 14 -3.89 -0.86 0.52
CA LYS A 14 -4.98 -1.85 0.70
C LYS A 14 -5.60 -2.40 -0.60
N ALA A 15 -4.90 -2.27 -1.72
CA ALA A 15 -5.30 -2.82 -3.02
C ALA A 15 -4.51 -4.08 -3.44
N GLY A 16 -3.90 -4.83 -2.51
CA GLY A 16 -3.20 -6.08 -2.84
C GLY A 16 -1.70 -5.94 -3.11
N THR A 17 -1.12 -4.76 -2.91
CA THR A 17 0.30 -4.46 -3.16
C THR A 17 1.28 -5.38 -2.41
N THR A 18 0.92 -5.89 -1.23
CA THR A 18 1.78 -6.80 -0.47
C THR A 18 1.90 -8.17 -1.15
N GLN A 19 0.82 -8.67 -1.73
CA GLN A 19 0.84 -9.93 -2.50
C GLN A 19 1.67 -9.76 -3.76
N LEU A 20 1.41 -8.69 -4.53
CA LEU A 20 2.16 -8.41 -5.75
C LEU A 20 3.66 -8.19 -5.46
N ALA A 21 4.00 -7.42 -4.42
CA ALA A 21 5.40 -7.24 -4.01
C ALA A 21 6.07 -8.58 -3.64
N GLY A 22 5.33 -9.50 -2.99
CA GLY A 22 5.82 -10.85 -2.72
C GLY A 22 6.11 -11.65 -4.00
N TRP A 23 5.26 -11.56 -5.01
CA TRP A 23 5.50 -12.21 -6.31
C TRP A 23 6.69 -11.59 -7.05
N LEU A 24 6.78 -10.27 -7.09
CA LEU A 24 7.89 -9.56 -7.73
C LEU A 24 9.22 -9.88 -7.06
N ALA A 25 9.27 -9.98 -5.73
CA ALA A 25 10.49 -10.33 -4.99
C ALA A 25 11.00 -11.74 -5.25
N LEU A 26 10.14 -12.66 -5.73
CA LEU A 26 10.51 -14.02 -6.10
C LEU A 26 10.90 -14.18 -7.57
N HIS A 27 10.76 -13.12 -8.38
CA HIS A 27 11.12 -13.16 -9.79
C HIS A 27 12.64 -13.02 -9.97
N PRO A 28 13.33 -13.93 -10.70
CA PRO A 28 14.79 -13.92 -10.81
C PRO A 28 15.36 -12.63 -11.46
N GLY A 29 14.61 -12.01 -12.35
CA GLY A 29 14.98 -10.75 -13.01
C GLY A 29 14.67 -9.48 -12.22
N ILE A 30 14.25 -9.58 -10.95
CA ILE A 30 13.88 -8.44 -10.11
C ILE A 30 14.65 -8.49 -8.79
N TYR A 31 15.20 -7.35 -8.41
CA TYR A 31 15.64 -7.06 -7.06
C TYR A 31 14.68 -6.05 -6.42
N LEU A 32 13.92 -6.47 -5.44
CA LEU A 32 13.03 -5.58 -4.70
C LEU A 32 13.71 -5.07 -3.43
N SER A 33 13.58 -3.77 -3.15
CA SER A 33 14.11 -3.15 -1.93
C SER A 33 13.77 -3.96 -0.68
N PRO A 34 14.73 -4.26 0.19
CA PRO A 34 14.48 -4.94 1.46
C PRO A 34 13.60 -4.12 2.41
N VAL A 35 13.60 -2.79 2.30
CA VAL A 35 12.60 -1.94 2.95
C VAL A 35 11.41 -1.82 2.00
N LYS A 36 10.27 -2.43 2.37
CA LYS A 36 9.11 -2.50 1.48
C LYS A 36 8.50 -1.12 1.21
N GLU A 37 8.43 -0.24 2.18
CA GLU A 37 7.88 1.11 2.02
C GLU A 37 8.91 2.14 2.51
N PRO A 38 9.98 2.40 1.72
CA PRO A 38 11.02 3.36 2.10
C PRO A 38 10.53 4.81 2.07
N HIS A 39 9.46 5.12 1.35
CA HIS A 39 8.87 6.46 1.25
C HIS A 39 9.92 7.56 1.03
N PHE A 40 10.90 7.31 0.16
CA PHE A 40 11.97 8.26 -0.15
C PHE A 40 11.44 9.51 -0.84
N PHE A 41 10.55 9.32 -1.83
CA PHE A 41 9.84 10.39 -2.51
C PHE A 41 8.59 10.80 -1.71
N GLY A 42 8.15 12.05 -1.90
CA GLY A 42 6.98 12.59 -1.21
C GLY A 42 7.33 13.29 0.10
N ARG A 43 7.20 14.61 0.10
CA ARG A 43 7.53 15.45 1.27
C ARG A 43 6.58 15.27 2.42
N GLU A 44 5.40 14.72 2.16
CA GLU A 44 4.36 14.45 3.16
C GLU A 44 4.75 13.32 4.13
N PHE A 45 5.71 12.46 3.75
CA PHE A 45 6.15 11.34 4.59
C PHE A 45 7.24 11.76 5.58
N ASP A 46 6.94 12.75 6.41
CA ASP A 46 7.83 13.25 7.45
C ASP A 46 7.54 12.53 8.78
N PRO A 47 8.47 11.68 9.27
CA PRO A 47 8.29 10.96 10.53
C PRO A 47 8.08 11.86 11.75
N ALA A 48 8.60 13.10 11.72
CA ALA A 48 8.42 14.05 12.81
C ALA A 48 6.94 14.45 13.00
N GLN A 49 6.15 14.33 11.94
CA GLN A 49 4.74 14.70 11.93
C GLN A 49 3.80 13.51 12.15
N PHE A 50 4.31 12.28 12.22
CA PHE A 50 3.49 11.10 12.45
C PHE A 50 2.89 11.09 13.86
N SER A 51 1.72 10.48 13.99
CA SER A 51 1.08 10.25 15.28
C SER A 51 1.92 9.27 16.12
N ASP A 52 1.82 9.38 17.46
CA ASP A 52 2.52 8.46 18.35
C ASP A 52 2.14 6.99 18.12
N ALA A 53 0.88 6.74 17.78
CA ALA A 53 0.40 5.40 17.46
C ALA A 53 1.10 4.86 16.20
N TYR A 54 1.24 5.68 15.17
CA TYR A 54 1.90 5.30 13.93
C TYR A 54 3.41 5.08 14.15
N ARG A 55 4.11 5.99 14.86
CA ARG A 55 5.54 5.84 15.20
C ARG A 55 5.83 4.58 16.01
N ARG A 56 4.96 4.20 16.94
CA ARG A 56 5.13 2.94 17.70
C ARG A 56 5.04 1.70 16.83
N GLN A 57 4.22 1.71 15.78
CA GLN A 57 4.10 0.58 14.84
C GLN A 57 5.20 0.55 13.79
N HIS A 58 5.73 1.71 13.45
CA HIS A 58 6.73 1.91 12.40
C HIS A 58 7.93 2.69 12.96
N PRO A 59 8.74 2.06 13.84
CA PRO A 59 9.93 2.70 14.39
C PRO A 59 10.94 2.98 13.27
N PRO A 60 11.84 3.96 13.46
CA PRO A 60 12.94 4.19 12.53
C PRO A 60 13.82 2.93 12.42
N LEU A 61 14.57 2.84 11.32
CA LEU A 61 15.57 1.79 11.15
C LEU A 61 16.60 1.89 12.28
N PRO A 62 17.16 0.75 12.76
CA PRO A 62 18.29 0.75 13.66
C PRO A 62 19.46 1.57 13.09
N ALA A 63 20.23 2.23 13.92
CA ALA A 63 21.34 3.08 13.47
C ALA A 63 22.41 2.31 12.68
N ASP A 64 22.55 1.01 12.96
CA ASP A 64 23.49 0.09 12.31
C ASP A 64 22.86 -0.70 11.14
N TYR A 65 21.60 -0.40 10.76
CA TYR A 65 20.90 -1.17 9.73
C TYR A 65 21.68 -1.28 8.42
N PHE A 66 22.23 -0.17 7.94
CA PHE A 66 22.98 -0.12 6.69
C PHE A 66 24.41 -0.65 6.78
N SER A 67 24.92 -0.95 7.96
CA SER A 67 26.23 -1.61 8.15
C SER A 67 26.15 -3.14 8.15
N GLN A 68 24.95 -3.70 8.17
CA GLN A 68 24.68 -5.14 8.17
C GLN A 68 24.31 -5.62 6.78
N LEU A 69 25.07 -6.55 6.20
CA LEU A 69 24.76 -7.13 4.88
C LEU A 69 24.56 -8.64 4.98
N PRO A 70 23.58 -9.22 4.30
CA PRO A 70 22.55 -8.53 3.51
C PRO A 70 21.58 -7.74 4.40
N LEU A 71 20.98 -6.66 3.85
CA LEU A 71 20.00 -5.85 4.59
C LEU A 71 18.77 -6.67 4.97
N ALA A 72 18.37 -6.60 6.23
CA ALA A 72 17.22 -7.35 6.72
C ALA A 72 15.90 -6.77 6.16
N PRO A 73 14.91 -7.61 5.80
CA PRO A 73 13.61 -7.14 5.34
C PRO A 73 12.87 -6.33 6.41
N VAL A 74 12.40 -5.13 6.04
CA VAL A 74 11.58 -4.24 6.88
C VAL A 74 10.31 -3.86 6.12
N HIS A 75 9.17 -3.91 6.82
CA HIS A 75 7.88 -3.65 6.15
C HIS A 75 7.67 -2.18 5.81
N LEU A 76 8.05 -1.27 6.70
CA LEU A 76 7.92 0.17 6.50
C LEU A 76 8.97 0.91 7.31
N ALA A 77 9.74 1.77 6.64
CA ALA A 77 10.62 2.74 7.29
C ALA A 77 10.92 3.89 6.31
N CYS A 78 10.76 5.14 6.77
CA CYS A 78 11.11 6.28 5.93
C CYS A 78 12.63 6.40 5.82
N VAL A 79 13.16 6.30 4.60
CA VAL A 79 14.57 6.51 4.27
C VAL A 79 14.69 7.85 3.54
N ARG A 80 15.31 8.85 4.18
CA ARG A 80 15.37 10.22 3.65
C ARG A 80 16.74 10.61 3.11
N ASP A 81 17.77 9.91 3.55
CA ASP A 81 19.12 10.08 3.05
C ASP A 81 19.31 9.40 1.70
N SER A 82 19.89 10.10 0.73
CA SER A 82 20.04 9.61 -0.64
C SER A 82 21.02 8.46 -0.76
N ASP A 83 22.08 8.44 0.08
CA ASP A 83 23.08 7.38 0.03
C ASP A 83 22.53 6.11 0.67
N GLN A 84 21.79 6.25 1.79
CA GLN A 84 21.06 5.13 2.39
C GLN A 84 19.98 4.57 1.44
N TYR A 85 19.28 5.44 0.73
CA TYR A 85 18.30 4.99 -0.28
C TYR A 85 18.96 4.21 -1.41
N ALA A 86 20.12 4.69 -1.90
CA ALA A 86 20.92 4.00 -2.90
C ALA A 86 21.40 2.62 -2.40
N GLN A 87 21.78 2.51 -1.13
CA GLN A 87 22.22 1.24 -0.52
C GLN A 87 21.12 0.17 -0.49
N LEU A 88 19.84 0.55 -0.49
CA LEU A 88 18.73 -0.40 -0.59
C LEU A 88 18.80 -1.27 -1.85
N PHE A 89 19.49 -0.80 -2.89
CA PHE A 89 19.59 -1.48 -4.19
C PHE A 89 21.01 -1.98 -4.50
N ALA A 90 21.95 -1.85 -3.56
CA ALA A 90 23.36 -2.20 -3.79
C ALA A 90 23.60 -3.69 -4.03
N ALA A 91 22.71 -4.56 -3.55
CA ALA A 91 22.81 -6.01 -3.74
C ALA A 91 22.11 -6.52 -5.02
N ALA A 92 21.57 -5.64 -5.85
CA ALA A 92 20.96 -6.02 -7.12
C ALA A 92 22.02 -6.50 -8.10
N GLU A 93 21.79 -7.67 -8.72
CA GLU A 93 22.63 -8.17 -9.82
C GLU A 93 22.49 -7.31 -11.06
N PRO A 94 23.50 -7.21 -11.94
CA PRO A 94 23.47 -6.36 -13.14
C PRO A 94 22.30 -6.62 -14.09
N HIS A 95 21.75 -7.84 -14.09
CA HIS A 95 20.63 -8.23 -14.95
C HIS A 95 19.25 -8.00 -14.30
N GLN A 96 19.21 -7.64 -13.01
CA GLN A 96 17.96 -7.45 -12.28
C GLN A 96 17.47 -6.02 -12.39
N LEU A 97 16.16 -5.87 -12.61
CA LEU A 97 15.47 -4.60 -12.42
C LEU A 97 15.34 -4.30 -10.91
N ARG A 98 15.75 -3.11 -10.53
CA ARG A 98 15.62 -2.62 -9.15
C ARG A 98 14.23 -2.05 -8.96
N GLY A 99 13.52 -2.54 -7.96
CA GLY A 99 12.16 -2.11 -7.66
C GLY A 99 11.97 -1.69 -6.21
N GLU A 100 11.02 -0.81 -5.99
CA GLU A 100 10.49 -0.53 -4.65
C GLU A 100 8.98 -0.60 -4.60
N CYS A 101 8.42 -0.67 -3.39
CA CYS A 101 6.99 -0.65 -3.15
C CYS A 101 6.67 0.37 -2.05
N SER A 102 6.18 1.55 -2.44
CA SER A 102 5.74 2.61 -1.52
C SER A 102 4.30 3.01 -1.84
N THR A 103 3.36 2.39 -1.13
CA THR A 103 1.93 2.54 -1.43
C THR A 103 1.37 3.95 -1.19
N GLY A 104 2.11 4.76 -0.44
CA GLY A 104 1.79 6.17 -0.22
C GLY A 104 2.05 7.07 -1.42
N TYR A 105 2.90 6.65 -2.37
CA TYR A 105 3.28 7.50 -3.50
C TYR A 105 2.08 7.89 -4.37
N LEU A 106 1.12 7.00 -4.57
CA LEU A 106 -0.10 7.33 -5.31
C LEU A 106 -0.88 8.47 -4.66
N PHE A 107 -0.94 8.48 -3.32
CA PHE A 107 -1.60 9.52 -2.54
C PHE A 107 -0.81 10.84 -2.49
N SER A 108 0.52 10.77 -2.50
CA SER A 108 1.40 11.94 -2.41
C SER A 108 1.15 12.95 -3.52
N THR A 109 1.18 14.23 -3.17
CA THR A 109 1.07 15.33 -4.11
C THR A 109 2.40 15.67 -4.78
N THR A 110 3.52 15.25 -4.22
CA THR A 110 4.87 15.60 -4.70
C THR A 110 5.66 14.41 -5.25
N ALA A 111 5.35 13.17 -4.83
CA ALA A 111 6.15 11.99 -5.20
C ALA A 111 6.25 11.76 -6.71
N ALA A 112 5.19 11.98 -7.48
CA ALA A 112 5.21 11.79 -8.92
C ALA A 112 6.24 12.69 -9.62
N ALA A 113 6.26 13.99 -9.26
CA ALA A 113 7.20 14.96 -9.82
C ALA A 113 8.64 14.70 -9.35
N GLU A 114 8.83 14.36 -8.05
CA GLU A 114 10.14 14.03 -7.50
C GLU A 114 10.70 12.75 -8.12
N TRP A 115 9.87 11.73 -8.32
CA TRP A 115 10.24 10.48 -9.00
C TRP A 115 10.67 10.74 -10.45
N SER A 116 9.83 11.42 -11.22
CA SER A 116 10.10 11.73 -12.63
C SER A 116 11.36 12.57 -12.82
N ALA A 117 11.66 13.48 -11.89
CA ALA A 117 12.90 14.30 -11.95
C ALA A 117 14.17 13.45 -11.76
N VAL A 118 14.10 12.34 -11.01
CA VAL A 118 15.25 11.46 -10.73
C VAL A 118 15.34 10.33 -11.78
N ARG A 119 14.20 9.79 -12.19
CA ARG A 119 14.11 8.64 -13.10
C ARG A 119 12.98 8.85 -14.12
N PRO A 120 13.21 9.70 -15.14
CA PRO A 120 12.21 9.99 -16.16
C PRO A 120 11.85 8.79 -17.04
N ASP A 121 12.72 7.77 -17.07
CA ASP A 121 12.58 6.52 -17.83
C ASP A 121 12.00 5.36 -17.00
N ALA A 122 11.85 5.53 -15.68
CA ALA A 122 11.35 4.47 -14.79
C ALA A 122 9.85 4.23 -14.97
N ARG A 123 9.43 3.01 -14.63
CA ARG A 123 8.05 2.57 -14.74
C ARG A 123 7.34 2.56 -13.39
N ALA A 124 6.05 2.80 -13.41
CA ALA A 124 5.21 2.73 -12.22
C ALA A 124 4.07 1.74 -12.41
N VAL A 125 3.69 1.04 -11.34
CA VAL A 125 2.53 0.16 -11.30
C VAL A 125 1.63 0.62 -10.16
N ALA A 126 0.35 0.85 -10.44
CA ALA A 126 -0.66 1.16 -9.44
C ALA A 126 -1.80 0.14 -9.48
N LEU A 127 -2.04 -0.54 -8.37
CA LEU A 127 -3.23 -1.38 -8.19
C LEU A 127 -4.36 -0.51 -7.65
N LEU A 128 -5.48 -0.49 -8.34
CA LEU A 128 -6.70 0.17 -7.89
C LEU A 128 -7.73 -0.88 -7.45
N ARG A 129 -8.61 -0.48 -6.56
CA ARG A 129 -9.64 -1.34 -5.97
C ARG A 129 -10.90 -0.53 -5.75
N ASP A 130 -12.09 -1.18 -5.72
CA ASP A 130 -13.30 -0.54 -5.23
C ASP A 130 -12.99 0.26 -3.95
N PRO A 131 -13.18 1.59 -3.94
CA PRO A 131 -12.75 2.45 -2.84
C PRO A 131 -13.45 2.12 -1.51
N ARG A 132 -14.66 1.57 -1.54
CA ARG A 132 -15.42 1.12 -0.36
C ARG A 132 -14.74 -0.10 0.27
N ASP A 133 -14.37 -1.08 -0.55
CA ASP A 133 -13.67 -2.29 -0.12
C ASP A 133 -12.23 -2.00 0.33
N ARG A 134 -11.58 -1.00 -0.30
CA ARG A 134 -10.29 -0.50 0.13
C ARG A 134 -10.38 0.13 1.52
N ALA A 135 -11.36 1.03 1.73
CA ALA A 135 -11.58 1.71 3.02
C ALA A 135 -11.89 0.70 4.13
N LEU A 136 -12.75 -0.30 3.87
CA LEU A 136 -13.04 -1.36 4.82
C LEU A 136 -11.80 -2.23 5.14
N SER A 137 -10.98 -2.52 4.14
CA SER A 137 -9.70 -3.23 4.34
C SER A 137 -8.73 -2.40 5.18
N HIS A 138 -8.72 -1.07 5.00
CA HIS A 138 -7.92 -0.14 5.79
C HIS A 138 -8.40 -0.11 7.25
N TYR A 139 -9.69 0.05 7.46
CA TYR A 139 -10.29 0.01 8.80
C TYR A 139 -9.96 -1.30 9.54
N SER A 140 -10.04 -2.44 8.85
CA SER A 140 -9.67 -3.74 9.44
C SER A 140 -8.20 -3.78 9.87
N MET A 141 -7.32 -3.13 9.10
CA MET A 141 -5.91 -2.98 9.46
C MET A 141 -5.73 -2.01 10.64
N ALA A 142 -6.42 -0.87 10.63
CA ALA A 142 -6.38 0.13 11.70
C ALA A 142 -6.86 -0.45 13.05
N LEU A 143 -7.93 -1.26 13.04
CA LEU A 143 -8.37 -2.04 14.20
C LEU A 143 -7.26 -2.98 14.70
N ARG A 144 -6.61 -3.71 13.79
CA ARG A 144 -5.55 -4.67 14.14
C ARG A 144 -4.33 -4.02 14.76
N TYR A 145 -3.96 -2.82 14.31
CA TYR A 145 -2.84 -2.05 14.86
C TYR A 145 -3.24 -1.17 16.05
N GLY A 146 -4.53 -1.15 16.42
CA GLY A 146 -5.02 -0.35 17.53
C GLY A 146 -5.07 1.15 17.26
N TYR A 147 -5.09 1.56 15.97
CA TYR A 147 -5.26 2.97 15.59
C TYR A 147 -6.68 3.44 15.88
N VAL A 148 -7.66 2.57 15.65
CA VAL A 148 -9.09 2.81 15.84
C VAL A 148 -9.72 1.73 16.73
N GLN A 149 -10.93 1.99 17.27
CA GLN A 149 -11.64 1.06 18.16
C GLN A 149 -13.16 1.07 18.01
N GLY A 150 -13.72 2.12 17.38
CA GLY A 150 -15.15 2.30 17.13
C GLY A 150 -15.63 1.50 15.92
N THR A 151 -16.88 1.67 15.57
CA THR A 151 -17.46 1.15 14.33
C THR A 151 -16.85 1.86 13.11
N PHE A 152 -16.98 1.26 11.92
CA PHE A 152 -16.48 1.90 10.71
C PHE A 152 -17.08 3.30 10.49
N ALA A 153 -18.39 3.46 10.71
CA ALA A 153 -19.07 4.74 10.51
C ALA A 153 -18.58 5.84 11.48
N GLU A 154 -18.37 5.48 12.76
CA GLU A 154 -17.81 6.40 13.75
C GLU A 154 -16.38 6.82 13.39
N GLU A 155 -15.52 5.87 13.02
CA GLU A 155 -14.12 6.15 12.68
C GLU A 155 -13.99 6.92 11.35
N TRP A 156 -14.87 6.64 10.38
CA TRP A 156 -14.96 7.39 9.14
C TRP A 156 -15.33 8.85 9.39
N ALA A 157 -16.37 9.10 10.19
CA ALA A 157 -16.81 10.44 10.53
C ALA A 157 -15.75 11.20 11.34
N ALA A 158 -15.10 10.53 12.29
CA ALA A 158 -14.01 11.09 13.09
C ALA A 158 -12.79 11.46 12.22
N ASP A 159 -12.41 10.57 11.28
CA ASP A 159 -11.29 10.82 10.35
C ASP A 159 -11.59 11.99 9.41
N ALA A 160 -12.83 12.11 8.93
CA ALA A 160 -13.26 13.22 8.07
C ALA A 160 -13.08 14.59 8.74
N GLN A 161 -13.24 14.68 10.06
CA GLN A 161 -13.14 15.91 10.84
C GLN A 161 -11.72 16.19 11.37
N ARG A 162 -10.77 15.27 11.18
CA ARG A 162 -9.41 15.45 11.66
C ARG A 162 -8.69 16.59 10.97
N SER A 163 -7.94 17.37 11.76
CA SER A 163 -7.05 18.42 11.28
C SER A 163 -5.83 18.51 12.20
N PRO A 164 -4.60 18.53 11.67
CA PRO A 164 -4.27 18.31 10.26
C PRO A 164 -4.41 16.85 9.85
N LYS A 165 -4.83 16.61 8.60
CA LYS A 165 -4.80 15.30 7.96
C LYS A 165 -3.44 15.02 7.31
N GLY A 166 -3.16 13.77 7.01
CA GLY A 166 -1.98 13.35 6.27
C GLY A 166 -1.52 11.93 6.59
N TRP A 167 -0.59 11.42 5.82
CA TRP A 167 -0.01 10.10 6.01
C TRP A 167 0.63 9.99 7.40
N GLY A 168 0.30 8.92 8.12
CA GLY A 168 0.79 8.67 9.47
C GLY A 168 0.20 9.56 10.57
N ARG A 169 -0.63 10.57 10.23
CA ARG A 169 -1.32 11.47 11.17
C ARG A 169 -2.77 11.06 11.38
N SER A 170 -3.42 10.65 10.32
CA SER A 170 -4.82 10.22 10.25
C SER A 170 -4.94 8.99 9.35
N GLU A 171 -6.11 8.36 9.36
CA GLU A 171 -6.30 7.17 8.54
C GLU A 171 -6.53 7.52 7.07
N ASN A 172 -7.00 8.73 6.75
CA ASN A 172 -7.29 9.17 5.38
C ASN A 172 -8.19 8.17 4.64
N PHE A 173 -9.22 7.67 5.32
CA PHE A 173 -10.08 6.63 4.76
C PHE A 173 -10.69 7.04 3.42
N PHE A 174 -11.14 8.28 3.31
CA PHE A 174 -11.72 8.82 2.08
C PHE A 174 -10.64 9.13 1.04
N GLU A 175 -9.66 9.90 1.41
CA GLU A 175 -8.66 10.47 0.49
C GLU A 175 -7.84 9.40 -0.24
N LEU A 176 -7.50 8.31 0.47
CA LEU A 176 -6.76 7.19 -0.12
C LEU A 176 -7.59 6.36 -1.12
N GLY A 177 -8.89 6.60 -1.21
CA GLY A 177 -9.78 5.96 -2.19
C GLY A 177 -10.18 6.89 -3.34
N CYS A 178 -9.78 8.16 -3.32
CA CYS A 178 -9.94 9.10 -4.41
C CYS A 178 -8.75 8.97 -5.37
N TYR A 179 -8.98 8.34 -6.51
CA TYR A 179 -7.91 7.96 -7.43
C TYR A 179 -7.72 8.89 -8.61
N ALA A 180 -8.75 9.64 -9.01
CA ALA A 180 -8.72 10.41 -10.26
C ALA A 180 -7.57 11.41 -10.32
N ASP A 181 -7.45 12.29 -9.30
CA ASP A 181 -6.36 13.27 -9.21
C ASP A 181 -4.98 12.60 -9.13
N ALA A 182 -4.88 11.47 -8.41
CA ALA A 182 -3.65 10.74 -8.23
C ALA A 182 -3.16 10.14 -9.56
N VAL A 183 -4.05 9.49 -10.30
CA VAL A 183 -3.76 8.91 -11.62
C VAL A 183 -3.37 10.01 -12.61
N GLU A 184 -4.10 11.12 -12.64
CA GLU A 184 -3.81 12.25 -13.51
C GLU A 184 -2.42 12.85 -13.22
N ARG A 185 -2.04 13.02 -11.94
CA ARG A 185 -0.68 13.49 -11.55
C ARG A 185 0.41 12.55 -12.06
N TRP A 186 0.25 11.24 -11.86
CA TRP A 186 1.25 10.28 -12.29
C TRP A 186 1.35 10.18 -13.80
N TRP A 187 0.24 10.23 -14.55
CA TRP A 187 0.27 10.29 -16.02
C TRP A 187 0.90 11.58 -16.53
N SER A 188 0.65 12.69 -15.86
CA SER A 188 1.27 13.97 -16.23
C SER A 188 2.78 13.99 -15.99
N ALA A 189 3.25 13.26 -14.98
CA ALA A 189 4.68 13.21 -14.63
C ALA A 189 5.47 12.21 -15.46
N LEU A 190 4.91 11.04 -15.77
CA LEU A 190 5.62 9.93 -16.45
C LEU A 190 5.12 9.68 -17.88
N GLY A 191 3.89 10.06 -18.19
CA GLY A 191 3.22 9.62 -19.40
C GLY A 191 2.44 8.30 -19.25
N PRO A 192 1.51 8.03 -20.18
CA PRO A 192 0.61 6.87 -20.08
C PRO A 192 1.34 5.52 -20.24
N ASP A 193 2.43 5.47 -20.98
CA ASP A 193 3.16 4.23 -21.27
C ASP A 193 4.03 3.77 -20.08
N GLN A 194 4.35 4.68 -19.15
CA GLN A 194 5.18 4.39 -18.00
C GLN A 194 4.38 4.08 -16.72
N LEU A 195 3.08 4.40 -16.68
CA LEU A 195 2.18 4.05 -15.58
C LEU A 195 1.20 2.95 -16.02
N LEU A 196 1.36 1.76 -15.45
CA LEU A 196 0.38 0.68 -15.60
C LEU A 196 -0.65 0.75 -14.46
N LEU A 197 -1.92 0.89 -14.81
CA LEU A 197 -3.03 0.70 -13.88
C LEU A 197 -3.49 -0.76 -13.91
N VAL A 198 -3.63 -1.36 -12.74
CA VAL A 198 -4.05 -2.75 -12.55
C VAL A 198 -5.28 -2.77 -11.65
N ASP A 199 -6.31 -3.49 -12.05
CA ASP A 199 -7.46 -3.73 -11.18
C ASP A 199 -7.16 -4.84 -10.17
N PHE A 200 -7.45 -4.59 -8.89
CA PHE A 200 -7.34 -5.62 -7.86
C PHE A 200 -8.26 -6.82 -8.12
N ALA A 201 -9.42 -6.61 -8.77
CA ALA A 201 -10.30 -7.70 -9.15
C ALA A 201 -9.63 -8.61 -10.19
N ASP A 202 -8.87 -8.05 -11.14
CA ASP A 202 -8.11 -8.85 -12.11
C ASP A 202 -6.98 -9.62 -11.43
N LEU A 203 -6.24 -8.98 -10.52
CA LEU A 203 -5.18 -9.65 -9.77
C LEU A 203 -5.70 -10.84 -8.94
N ARG A 204 -6.93 -10.75 -8.44
CA ARG A 204 -7.60 -11.79 -7.65
C ARG A 204 -8.14 -12.91 -8.53
N ASP A 205 -8.84 -12.57 -9.61
CA ASP A 205 -9.62 -13.51 -10.42
C ASP A 205 -8.79 -14.13 -11.55
N PHE A 206 -7.79 -13.39 -12.06
CA PHE A 206 -6.90 -13.77 -13.17
C PHE A 206 -5.42 -13.51 -12.79
N PRO A 207 -4.90 -14.16 -11.73
CA PRO A 207 -3.61 -13.80 -11.15
C PRO A 207 -2.44 -13.95 -12.13
N LEU A 208 -2.38 -15.03 -12.91
CA LEU A 208 -1.28 -15.28 -13.84
C LEU A 208 -1.28 -14.29 -15.01
N GLU A 209 -2.45 -14.06 -15.60
CA GLU A 209 -2.60 -13.11 -16.71
C GLU A 209 -2.22 -11.70 -16.26
N THR A 210 -2.73 -11.28 -15.10
CA THR A 210 -2.45 -9.97 -14.52
C THR A 210 -0.97 -9.80 -14.17
N TYR A 211 -0.35 -10.83 -13.59
CA TYR A 211 1.06 -10.81 -13.27
C TYR A 211 1.92 -10.72 -14.53
N ASN A 212 1.62 -11.49 -15.58
CA ASN A 212 2.30 -11.44 -16.85
C ASN A 212 2.16 -10.07 -17.55
N ARG A 213 0.99 -9.43 -17.46
CA ARG A 213 0.80 -8.05 -17.93
C ARG A 213 1.73 -7.06 -17.20
N ILE A 214 1.92 -7.24 -15.89
CA ILE A 214 2.86 -6.43 -15.10
C ILE A 214 4.30 -6.71 -15.53
N LEU A 215 4.71 -7.97 -15.69
CA LEU A 215 6.04 -8.34 -16.14
C LEU A 215 6.36 -7.75 -17.51
N LEU A 216 5.44 -7.86 -18.46
CA LEU A 216 5.57 -7.23 -19.80
C LEU A 216 5.72 -5.72 -19.71
N HIS A 217 4.91 -5.06 -18.87
CA HIS A 217 5.05 -3.63 -18.63
C HIS A 217 6.44 -3.29 -18.06
N LEU A 218 7.02 -4.13 -17.23
CA LEU A 218 8.38 -3.95 -16.71
C LEU A 218 9.48 -4.35 -17.71
N GLY A 219 9.12 -4.90 -18.88
CA GLY A 219 10.08 -5.35 -19.91
C GLY A 219 10.65 -6.73 -19.62
N LEU A 220 9.96 -7.52 -18.81
CA LEU A 220 10.34 -8.90 -18.46
C LEU A 220 9.53 -9.92 -19.24
N VAL A 221 10.07 -11.13 -19.33
CA VAL A 221 9.42 -12.26 -20.00
C VAL A 221 8.28 -12.80 -19.12
N PRO A 222 7.11 -13.14 -19.69
CA PRO A 222 6.04 -13.82 -18.99
C PRO A 222 6.47 -15.15 -18.40
N VAL A 223 5.77 -15.56 -17.34
CA VAL A 223 5.97 -16.85 -16.64
C VAL A 223 4.76 -17.75 -16.80
N ASP A 224 4.95 -19.07 -16.59
CA ASP A 224 3.88 -20.06 -16.71
C ASP A 224 3.03 -20.23 -15.44
N ALA A 225 3.50 -19.70 -14.30
CA ALA A 225 2.79 -19.73 -13.02
C ALA A 225 3.14 -18.54 -12.15
N VAL A 226 2.21 -18.09 -11.32
CA VAL A 226 2.51 -17.10 -10.26
C VAL A 226 3.35 -17.75 -9.17
N PRO A 227 4.34 -17.04 -8.60
CA PRO A 227 5.13 -17.57 -7.49
C PRO A 227 4.26 -17.88 -6.25
N GLU A 228 4.59 -18.96 -5.55
CA GLU A 228 3.98 -19.26 -4.26
C GLU A 228 4.47 -18.27 -3.20
N ALA A 229 3.67 -17.29 -2.91
CA ALA A 229 3.92 -16.31 -1.85
C ALA A 229 2.86 -16.39 -0.76
N GLU A 230 3.21 -15.97 0.45
CA GLU A 230 2.31 -15.98 1.60
C GLU A 230 1.05 -15.14 1.31
N GLN A 231 -0.12 -15.79 1.36
CA GLN A 231 -1.40 -15.10 1.16
C GLN A 231 -1.82 -14.36 2.43
N PHE A 232 -1.96 -13.05 2.33
CA PHE A 232 -2.40 -12.21 3.43
C PHE A 232 -3.92 -12.18 3.55
N SER A 233 -4.50 -12.99 4.43
CA SER A 233 -5.92 -12.94 4.74
C SER A 233 -6.27 -11.78 5.69
N ALA A 234 -7.42 -11.15 5.46
CA ALA A 234 -7.94 -10.15 6.38
C ALA A 234 -8.30 -10.79 7.73
N ARG A 235 -7.85 -10.18 8.83
CA ARG A 235 -8.16 -10.60 10.19
C ARG A 235 -8.44 -9.37 11.05
N THR A 236 -9.42 -9.46 11.93
CA THR A 236 -9.84 -8.37 12.85
C THR A 236 -9.75 -8.83 14.30
N PRO A 237 -9.39 -7.93 15.23
CA PRO A 237 -9.37 -8.28 16.65
C PRO A 237 -10.80 -8.52 17.18
N ARG A 238 -10.99 -9.60 17.97
CA ARG A 238 -12.28 -9.90 18.61
C ARG A 238 -12.70 -8.83 19.63
N PHE A 239 -11.72 -8.14 20.24
CA PHE A 239 -11.91 -7.11 21.26
C PHE A 239 -11.12 -5.85 20.86
N PRO A 240 -11.66 -4.96 20.00
CA PRO A 240 -10.93 -3.80 19.50
C PRO A 240 -10.43 -2.85 20.60
N ARG A 241 -11.24 -2.57 21.62
CA ARG A 241 -10.87 -1.69 22.74
C ARG A 241 -9.69 -2.23 23.55
N VAL A 242 -9.69 -3.53 23.84
CA VAL A 242 -8.57 -4.17 24.55
C VAL A 242 -7.33 -4.21 23.66
N ASN A 243 -7.50 -4.47 22.37
CA ASN A 243 -6.41 -4.46 21.39
C ASN A 243 -5.75 -3.08 21.33
N ARG A 244 -6.53 -2.00 21.27
CA ARG A 244 -6.02 -0.64 21.30
C ARG A 244 -5.24 -0.34 22.59
N TRP A 245 -5.77 -0.74 23.75
CA TRP A 245 -5.09 -0.56 25.02
C TRP A 245 -3.74 -1.29 25.07
N LEU A 246 -3.67 -2.54 24.58
CA LEU A 246 -2.43 -3.32 24.49
C LEU A 246 -1.38 -2.65 23.59
N HIS A 247 -1.80 -2.06 22.48
CA HIS A 247 -0.90 -1.31 21.59
C HIS A 247 -0.50 0.04 22.19
N ALA A 248 -1.43 0.77 22.80
CA ALA A 248 -1.16 2.08 23.40
C ALA A 248 -0.21 1.99 24.62
N SER A 249 -0.35 0.95 25.45
CA SER A 249 0.49 0.71 26.64
C SER A 249 1.87 0.12 26.31
N GLY A 250 2.13 -0.26 25.05
CA GLY A 250 3.37 -0.94 24.66
C GLY A 250 3.46 -2.41 25.09
N THR A 251 2.48 -2.93 25.84
CA THR A 251 2.48 -4.32 26.33
C THR A 251 2.48 -5.34 25.20
N ALA A 252 1.85 -5.04 24.05
CA ALA A 252 1.89 -5.89 22.88
C ALA A 252 3.33 -6.03 22.30
N HIS A 253 4.14 -4.98 22.37
CA HIS A 253 5.55 -5.00 21.96
C HIS A 253 6.43 -5.74 22.97
N ALA A 254 6.22 -5.52 24.27
CA ALA A 254 6.93 -6.24 25.31
C ALA A 254 6.65 -7.74 25.25
N ALA A 255 5.39 -8.13 25.05
CA ALA A 255 5.01 -9.55 24.92
C ALA A 255 5.68 -10.22 23.70
N ARG A 256 5.85 -9.50 22.59
CA ARG A 256 6.56 -10.02 21.41
C ARG A 256 8.04 -10.34 21.68
N ARG A 257 8.69 -9.61 22.58
CA ARG A 257 10.09 -9.82 22.96
C ARG A 257 10.26 -10.94 24.00
N LEU A 258 9.26 -11.15 24.85
CA LEU A 258 9.34 -12.07 25.97
C LEU A 258 8.85 -13.49 25.66
N PHE A 259 7.96 -13.65 24.67
CA PHE A 259 7.39 -14.95 24.35
C PHE A 259 7.93 -15.54 23.05
N PRO A 260 8.14 -16.89 22.98
CA PRO A 260 8.53 -17.56 21.75
C PRO A 260 7.57 -17.27 20.59
N SER A 261 8.11 -17.12 19.39
CA SER A 261 7.32 -16.75 18.20
C SER A 261 6.15 -17.70 17.88
N ALA A 262 6.27 -18.97 18.24
CA ALA A 262 5.19 -19.98 18.08
C ALA A 262 4.01 -19.72 19.01
N TRP A 263 4.27 -19.41 20.28
CA TRP A 263 3.24 -19.08 21.27
C TRP A 263 2.51 -17.78 20.91
N PHE A 264 3.25 -16.79 20.48
CA PHE A 264 2.68 -15.52 20.04
C PHE A 264 1.78 -15.70 18.80
N ARG A 265 2.19 -16.56 17.84
CA ARG A 265 1.34 -16.92 16.69
C ARG A 265 0.05 -17.63 17.08
N ALA A 266 0.11 -18.59 18.00
CA ALA A 266 -1.06 -19.31 18.48
C ALA A 266 -2.05 -18.38 19.21
N LEU A 267 -1.53 -17.50 20.08
CA LEU A 267 -2.32 -16.49 20.79
C LEU A 267 -2.96 -15.50 19.80
N LYS A 268 -2.19 -15.01 18.83
CA LYS A 268 -2.67 -14.11 17.77
C LYS A 268 -3.80 -14.73 16.95
N ASN A 269 -3.73 -16.02 16.64
CA ASN A 269 -4.78 -16.74 15.91
C ASN A 269 -6.09 -16.87 16.70
N LYS A 270 -6.02 -16.99 18.02
CA LYS A 270 -7.21 -16.96 18.91
C LYS A 270 -7.75 -15.55 19.11
N TRP A 271 -6.88 -14.55 19.11
CA TRP A 271 -7.22 -13.14 19.31
C TRP A 271 -7.84 -12.49 18.09
N LEU A 272 -7.41 -12.89 16.89
CA LEU A 272 -7.89 -12.37 15.62
C LEU A 272 -8.92 -13.31 15.00
N ALA A 273 -10.12 -12.80 14.74
CA ALA A 273 -11.11 -13.49 13.94
C ALA A 273 -10.74 -13.41 12.44
N PRO A 274 -10.94 -14.51 11.68
CA PRO A 274 -10.83 -14.45 10.23
C PRO A 274 -12.00 -13.64 9.64
N GLY A 275 -11.75 -12.99 8.51
CA GLY A 275 -12.75 -12.25 7.75
C GLY A 275 -12.66 -10.73 7.93
N LYS A 276 -13.37 -10.05 7.04
CA LYS A 276 -13.57 -8.60 7.10
C LYS A 276 -14.89 -8.30 7.80
N PRO A 277 -15.00 -7.16 8.51
CA PRO A 277 -16.29 -6.66 8.92
C PRO A 277 -17.18 -6.46 7.69
N THR A 278 -18.48 -6.65 7.83
CA THR A 278 -19.45 -6.29 6.80
C THR A 278 -19.93 -4.87 7.04
N LEU A 279 -20.06 -4.10 5.96
CA LEU A 279 -20.65 -2.77 6.04
C LEU A 279 -22.18 -2.89 6.03
N PRO A 280 -22.89 -2.20 6.94
CA PRO A 280 -24.34 -2.00 6.82
C PRO A 280 -24.69 -1.36 5.45
N ALA A 281 -25.89 -1.65 4.93
CA ALA A 281 -26.28 -1.20 3.61
C ALA A 281 -26.32 0.33 3.48
N ASP A 282 -26.79 1.02 4.50
CA ASP A 282 -26.81 2.47 4.58
C ASP A 282 -25.40 3.09 4.57
N VAL A 283 -24.44 2.49 5.29
CA VAL A 283 -23.04 2.92 5.28
C VAL A 283 -22.41 2.68 3.90
N ARG A 284 -22.72 1.54 3.26
CA ARG A 284 -22.22 1.24 1.90
C ARG A 284 -22.78 2.24 0.87
N ALA A 285 -24.06 2.62 0.99
CA ALA A 285 -24.68 3.64 0.15
C ALA A 285 -24.06 5.03 0.37
N ALA A 286 -23.81 5.42 1.63
CA ALA A 286 -23.16 6.69 1.95
C ALA A 286 -21.73 6.76 1.38
N LEU A 287 -20.93 5.68 1.49
CA LEU A 287 -19.60 5.60 0.88
C LEU A 287 -19.67 5.71 -0.63
N ARG A 288 -20.67 5.06 -1.25
CA ARG A 288 -20.86 5.14 -2.67
C ARG A 288 -21.14 6.57 -3.11
N ALA A 289 -22.04 7.26 -2.46
CA ALA A 289 -22.34 8.67 -2.75
C ALA A 289 -21.08 9.56 -2.60
N ALA A 290 -20.26 9.32 -1.57
CA ALA A 290 -19.03 10.06 -1.34
C ALA A 290 -17.99 9.85 -2.45
N TYR A 291 -17.80 8.63 -2.92
CA TYR A 291 -16.80 8.31 -3.96
C TYR A 291 -17.29 8.50 -5.40
N LEU A 292 -18.59 8.64 -5.62
CA LEU A 292 -19.18 8.71 -6.96
C LEU A 292 -18.53 9.78 -7.86
N PRO A 293 -18.31 11.03 -7.42
CA PRO A 293 -17.69 12.05 -8.26
C PRO A 293 -16.26 11.67 -8.71
N ASP A 294 -15.46 11.09 -7.81
CA ASP A 294 -14.10 10.64 -8.13
C ASP A 294 -14.11 9.48 -9.13
N GLN A 295 -14.99 8.50 -8.93
CA GLN A 295 -15.08 7.33 -9.81
C GLN A 295 -15.58 7.68 -11.22
N GLN A 296 -16.51 8.64 -11.34
CA GLN A 296 -16.95 9.18 -12.64
C GLN A 296 -15.80 9.90 -13.35
N ARG A 297 -15.04 10.72 -12.63
CA ARG A 297 -13.88 11.40 -13.18
C ARG A 297 -12.78 10.41 -13.57
N LEU A 298 -12.51 9.40 -12.75
CA LEU A 298 -11.56 8.34 -13.09
C LEU A 298 -11.99 7.59 -14.36
N GLN A 299 -13.27 7.23 -14.49
CA GLN A 299 -13.76 6.59 -15.71
C GLN A 299 -13.53 7.46 -16.96
N ALA A 300 -13.80 8.77 -16.85
CA ALA A 300 -13.57 9.70 -17.96
C ALA A 300 -12.07 9.78 -18.34
N LEU A 301 -11.17 9.81 -17.37
CA LEU A 301 -9.72 9.78 -17.60
C LEU A 301 -9.27 8.47 -18.26
N LEU A 302 -9.77 7.34 -17.79
CA LEU A 302 -9.49 6.02 -18.37
C LEU A 302 -9.97 5.94 -19.83
N ALA A 303 -11.19 6.39 -20.11
CA ALA A 303 -11.78 6.38 -21.44
C ALA A 303 -10.97 7.21 -22.46
N GLN A 304 -10.42 8.36 -22.05
CA GLN A 304 -9.52 9.17 -22.89
C GLN A 304 -8.26 8.42 -23.33
N LYS A 305 -7.85 7.39 -22.59
CA LYS A 305 -6.69 6.55 -22.87
C LYS A 305 -7.05 5.17 -23.44
N GLY A 306 -8.34 4.94 -23.74
CA GLY A 306 -8.83 3.63 -24.19
C GLY A 306 -8.70 2.52 -23.12
N LEU A 307 -8.63 2.89 -21.85
CA LEU A 307 -8.46 1.96 -20.72
C LEU A 307 -9.81 1.73 -20.01
N ARG A 308 -9.91 0.57 -19.36
CA ARG A 308 -11.05 0.22 -18.50
C ARG A 308 -10.55 -0.54 -17.27
N LEU A 309 -11.23 -0.33 -16.14
CA LEU A 309 -11.02 -1.07 -14.90
C LEU A 309 -12.37 -1.66 -14.44
N ARG A 310 -12.40 -2.97 -14.21
CA ARG A 310 -13.61 -3.71 -13.83
C ARG A 310 -14.25 -3.18 -12.55
N SER A 311 -13.44 -2.79 -11.55
CA SER A 311 -13.93 -2.25 -10.29
C SER A 311 -14.59 -0.89 -10.46
N VAL A 312 -14.12 -0.04 -11.38
CA VAL A 312 -14.72 1.27 -11.69
C VAL A 312 -16.04 1.06 -12.41
N ASP A 313 -16.05 0.21 -13.44
CA ASP A 313 -17.28 -0.11 -14.20
C ASP A 313 -18.35 -0.73 -13.28
N ALA A 314 -17.98 -1.68 -12.42
CA ALA A 314 -18.88 -2.31 -11.45
C ALA A 314 -19.41 -1.31 -10.41
N PHE A 315 -18.53 -0.43 -9.91
CA PHE A 315 -18.93 0.61 -8.96
C PHE A 315 -19.98 1.56 -9.55
N LEU A 316 -19.84 1.94 -10.82
CA LEU A 316 -20.75 2.86 -11.48
C LEU A 316 -22.07 2.19 -11.91
N ALA A 317 -22.04 0.91 -12.25
CA ALA A 317 -23.22 0.12 -12.63
C ALA A 317 -24.16 -0.24 -11.46
N GLU A 318 -23.75 -0.17 -10.21
CA GLU A 318 -24.59 -0.52 -9.03
C GLU A 318 -25.81 0.40 -8.80
N ASN A 319 -26.24 1.21 -9.76
CA ASN A 319 -27.26 2.25 -9.56
C ASN A 319 -28.54 2.05 -10.29
N GLU A 320 -28.61 1.00 -11.02
CA GLU A 320 -29.81 0.67 -11.78
C GLU A 320 -30.44 -0.63 -11.21
#